data_170f96b6bbb5c8449c2d77f382f5c987
#
_entry.id   170f96b6bbb5c8449c2d77f382f5c987
#
_cell.length_a   1.000
_cell.length_b   1.000
_cell.length_c   1.000
_cell.angle_alpha   90.00
_cell.angle_beta   90.00
_cell.angle_gamma   90.00
#
_symmetry.space_group_name_H-M   'P 1'
#
loop_
_entity.id
_entity.type
_entity.pdbx_description
1 polymer ?
#
loop_
_entity_poly.entity_id
_entity_poly.type
_entity_poly.pdbx_seq_one_letter_code
_entity_poly.pdbx_strand_id
1 'polypeptide(L)'
;MTATLRNWVESAGEIFKFCGRVLGDVYSLRVLRFFGESLRQAGILIISSTLVIWGLVFIIGLQCGIEGAYFNRSVGAPAYAGVFSAWCDLRELVPYAFGYMMAAKVGTGIVAELGSMRISDEIDALEVMGIDSLLFLCATRLLA
;
A
#
# COMPACT_ATOMS: atom_id res chain seq x y z
N MET A 1 22.10 13.89 -24.66
CA MET A 1 20.75 13.29 -24.70
C MET A 1 20.76 11.77 -24.60
N THR A 2 21.67 11.07 -25.25
CA THR A 2 21.80 9.61 -25.20
C THR A 2 22.24 9.04 -23.86
N ALA A 3 23.14 9.71 -23.13
CA ALA A 3 23.59 9.26 -21.80
C ALA A 3 22.50 9.30 -20.75
N THR A 4 21.65 10.32 -20.77
CA THR A 4 20.51 10.46 -19.84
C THR A 4 19.49 9.37 -20.09
N LEU A 5 19.18 9.07 -21.35
CA LEU A 5 18.21 8.02 -21.72
C LEU A 5 18.73 6.64 -21.30
N ARG A 6 20.02 6.37 -21.48
CA ARG A 6 20.66 5.12 -21.05
C ARG A 6 20.57 4.95 -19.54
N ASN A 7 20.86 5.98 -18.75
CA ASN A 7 20.78 5.93 -17.30
C ASN A 7 19.33 5.65 -16.82
N TRP A 8 18.33 6.24 -17.49
CA TRP A 8 16.92 5.95 -17.18
C TRP A 8 16.54 4.49 -17.44
N VAL A 9 16.99 3.94 -18.56
CA VAL A 9 16.75 2.53 -18.93
C VAL A 9 17.47 1.59 -17.97
N GLU A 10 18.71 1.89 -17.59
CA GLU A 10 19.47 1.11 -16.61
C GLU A 10 18.77 1.13 -15.24
N SER A 11 18.38 2.31 -14.74
CA SER A 11 17.65 2.42 -13.47
C SER A 11 16.30 1.69 -13.50
N ALA A 12 15.55 1.80 -14.60
CA ALA A 12 14.32 1.03 -14.75
C ALA A 12 14.59 -0.49 -14.73
N GLY A 13 15.64 -0.93 -15.40
CA GLY A 13 16.03 -2.34 -15.40
C GLY A 13 16.40 -2.85 -14.00
N GLU A 14 17.07 -2.05 -13.18
CA GLU A 14 17.40 -2.39 -11.80
C GLU A 14 16.15 -2.52 -10.94
N ILE A 15 15.18 -1.58 -11.08
CA ILE A 15 13.90 -1.65 -10.38
C ILE A 15 13.14 -2.92 -10.77
N PHE A 16 13.08 -3.26 -12.05
CA PHE A 16 12.41 -4.49 -12.49
C PHE A 16 13.09 -5.75 -11.95
N LYS A 17 14.41 -5.80 -11.92
CA LYS A 17 15.17 -6.93 -11.32
C LYS A 17 14.90 -7.03 -9.82
N PHE A 18 14.87 -5.90 -9.11
CA PHE A 18 14.56 -5.84 -7.68
C PHE A 18 13.14 -6.38 -7.43
N CYS A 19 12.14 -5.85 -8.10
CA CYS A 19 10.76 -6.31 -7.96
C CYS A 19 10.61 -7.80 -8.31
N GLY A 20 11.25 -8.25 -9.39
CA GLY A 20 11.24 -9.66 -9.79
C GLY A 20 11.84 -10.59 -8.74
N ARG A 21 12.92 -10.16 -8.06
CA ARG A 21 13.54 -10.94 -6.97
C ARG A 21 12.62 -11.03 -5.76
N VAL A 22 12.10 -9.89 -5.29
CA VAL A 22 11.16 -9.85 -4.13
C VAL A 22 9.92 -10.70 -4.40
N LEU A 23 9.30 -10.56 -5.57
CA LEU A 23 8.16 -11.39 -5.96
C LEU A 23 8.51 -12.87 -6.05
N GLY A 24 9.69 -13.21 -6.58
CA GLY A 24 10.19 -14.58 -6.63
C GLY A 24 10.35 -15.21 -5.24
N ASP A 25 10.85 -14.46 -4.26
CA ASP A 25 11.00 -14.90 -2.88
C ASP A 25 9.64 -15.12 -2.19
N VAL A 26 8.68 -14.24 -2.43
CA VAL A 26 7.30 -14.42 -1.96
C VAL A 26 6.67 -15.67 -2.59
N TYR A 27 6.81 -15.84 -3.91
CA TYR A 27 6.23 -16.97 -4.64
C TYR A 27 6.87 -18.33 -4.27
N SER A 28 8.17 -18.32 -3.93
CA SER A 28 8.89 -19.53 -3.47
C SER A 28 8.56 -19.95 -2.04
N LEU A 29 7.65 -19.24 -1.37
CA LEU A 29 7.24 -19.46 0.01
C LEU A 29 8.38 -19.37 1.05
N ARG A 30 9.55 -18.87 0.66
CA ARG A 30 10.68 -18.65 1.58
C ARG A 30 10.32 -17.68 2.71
N VAL A 31 9.42 -16.74 2.42
CA VAL A 31 8.91 -15.77 3.39
C VAL A 31 8.17 -16.43 4.55
N LEU A 32 7.62 -17.64 4.38
CA LEU A 32 6.97 -18.39 5.46
C LEU A 32 7.91 -18.74 6.62
N ARG A 33 9.21 -18.74 6.37
CA ARG A 33 10.22 -18.90 7.43
C ARG A 33 10.16 -17.77 8.45
N PHE A 34 9.68 -16.59 8.04
CA PHE A 34 9.53 -15.38 8.85
C PHE A 34 8.05 -15.01 9.08
N PHE A 35 7.16 -16.02 9.07
CA PHE A 35 5.71 -15.78 9.19
C PHE A 35 5.32 -15.00 10.45
N GLY A 36 5.99 -15.26 11.58
CA GLY A 36 5.77 -14.52 12.82
C GLY A 36 6.06 -13.01 12.68
N GLU A 37 7.12 -12.66 11.94
CA GLU A 37 7.46 -11.27 11.67
C GLU A 37 6.45 -10.63 10.70
N SER A 38 6.00 -11.35 9.67
CA SER A 38 4.94 -10.85 8.77
C SER A 38 3.64 -10.56 9.53
N LEU A 39 3.22 -11.43 10.46
CA LEU A 39 2.04 -11.18 11.29
C LEU A 39 2.21 -9.98 12.22
N ARG A 40 3.40 -9.82 12.80
CA ARG A 40 3.70 -8.67 13.64
C ARG A 40 3.62 -7.37 12.84
N GLN A 41 4.20 -7.33 11.66
CA GLN A 41 4.15 -6.18 10.75
C GLN A 41 2.71 -5.88 10.31
N ALA A 42 1.95 -6.89 9.93
CA ALA A 42 0.53 -6.74 9.61
C ALA A 42 -0.26 -6.12 10.78
N GLY A 43 -0.04 -6.59 12.00
CA GLY A 43 -0.68 -6.04 13.20
C GLY A 43 -0.37 -4.56 13.41
N ILE A 44 0.89 -4.16 13.26
CA ILE A 44 1.31 -2.76 13.38
C ILE A 44 0.66 -1.90 12.28
N LEU A 45 0.65 -2.37 11.03
CA LEU A 45 0.02 -1.66 9.92
C LEU A 45 -1.49 -1.48 10.13
N ILE A 46 -2.19 -2.52 10.56
CA ILE A 46 -3.63 -2.47 10.85
C ILE A 46 -3.92 -1.43 11.94
N ILE A 47 -3.30 -1.56 13.10
CA ILE A 47 -3.56 -0.67 14.24
C ILE A 47 -3.23 0.78 13.89
N SER A 48 -2.10 1.03 13.26
CA SER A 48 -1.66 2.38 12.91
C SER A 48 -2.50 3.03 11.80
N SER A 49 -3.16 2.24 10.96
CA SER A 49 -3.92 2.74 9.79
C SER A 49 -5.42 2.81 10.03
N THR A 50 -5.96 2.01 10.94
CA THR A 50 -7.40 1.86 11.16
C THR A 50 -8.11 3.18 11.38
N LEU A 51 -7.63 4.02 12.29
CA LEU A 51 -8.28 5.29 12.62
C LEU A 51 -8.35 6.23 11.41
N VAL A 52 -7.27 6.30 10.65
CA VAL A 52 -7.17 7.19 9.48
C VAL A 52 -8.08 6.70 8.36
N ILE A 53 -8.08 5.39 8.09
CA ILE A 53 -8.93 4.78 7.06
C ILE A 53 -10.41 4.95 7.44
N TRP A 54 -10.78 4.69 8.68
CA TRP A 54 -12.17 4.87 9.16
C TRP A 54 -12.63 6.32 9.01
N GLY A 55 -11.81 7.28 9.42
CA GLY A 55 -12.13 8.70 9.28
C GLY A 55 -12.31 9.10 7.82
N LEU A 56 -11.43 8.65 6.95
CA LEU A 56 -11.51 8.94 5.51
C LEU A 56 -12.77 8.34 4.87
N VAL A 57 -13.01 7.05 5.11
CA VAL A 57 -14.19 6.35 4.54
C VAL A 57 -15.49 6.95 5.05
N PHE A 58 -15.53 7.36 6.33
CA PHE A 58 -16.69 8.05 6.89
C PHE A 58 -16.98 9.38 6.18
N ILE A 59 -15.95 10.20 5.94
CA ILE A 59 -16.10 11.48 5.23
C ILE A 59 -16.57 11.25 3.79
N ILE A 60 -16.00 10.26 3.11
CA ILE A 60 -16.36 9.90 1.73
C ILE A 60 -17.82 9.43 1.67
N GLY A 61 -18.24 8.57 2.61
CA GLY A 61 -19.63 8.10 2.69
C GLY A 61 -20.63 9.24 2.91
N LEU A 62 -20.30 10.22 3.76
CA LEU A 62 -21.10 11.43 3.92
C LEU A 62 -21.19 12.23 2.62
N GLN A 63 -20.08 12.40 1.91
CA GLN A 63 -20.02 13.11 0.63
C GLN A 63 -20.94 12.46 -0.40
N CYS A 64 -20.79 11.16 -0.64
CA CYS A 64 -21.65 10.42 -1.57
C CYS A 64 -23.13 10.46 -1.18
N GLY A 65 -23.43 10.40 0.12
CA GLY A 65 -24.79 10.49 0.63
C GLY A 65 -25.45 11.85 0.32
N ILE A 66 -24.73 12.94 0.57
CA ILE A 66 -25.22 14.30 0.32
C ILE A 66 -25.38 14.56 -1.18
N GLU A 67 -24.36 14.23 -1.97
CA GLU A 67 -24.38 14.41 -3.43
C GLU A 67 -25.46 13.55 -4.07
N GLY A 68 -25.57 12.29 -3.65
CA GLY A 68 -26.60 11.37 -4.14
C GLY A 68 -28.01 11.87 -3.85
N ALA A 69 -28.26 12.37 -2.64
CA ALA A 69 -29.55 12.96 -2.29
C ALA A 69 -29.86 14.20 -3.11
N TYR A 70 -28.90 15.10 -3.29
CA TYR A 70 -29.06 16.32 -4.07
C TYR A 70 -29.33 16.02 -5.54
N PHE A 71 -28.48 15.17 -6.15
CA PHE A 71 -28.62 14.80 -7.57
C PHE A 71 -29.95 14.12 -7.86
N ASN A 72 -30.34 13.11 -7.07
CA ASN A 72 -31.59 12.37 -7.33
C ASN A 72 -32.84 13.24 -7.11
N ARG A 73 -32.79 14.24 -6.22
CA ARG A 73 -33.87 15.25 -6.09
C ARG A 73 -33.94 16.13 -7.34
N SER A 74 -32.83 16.57 -7.89
CA SER A 74 -32.83 17.45 -9.06
C SER A 74 -33.37 16.80 -10.32
N VAL A 75 -33.21 15.48 -10.46
CA VAL A 75 -33.78 14.69 -11.58
C VAL A 75 -35.18 14.13 -11.28
N GLY A 76 -35.78 14.47 -10.15
CA GLY A 76 -37.15 14.04 -9.81
C GLY A 76 -37.26 12.59 -9.35
N ALA A 77 -36.18 11.94 -8.97
CA ALA A 77 -36.14 10.53 -8.57
C ALA A 77 -35.53 10.30 -7.18
N PRO A 78 -36.06 10.94 -6.11
CA PRO A 78 -35.45 10.91 -4.77
C PRO A 78 -35.38 9.50 -4.16
N ALA A 79 -36.23 8.57 -4.58
CA ALA A 79 -36.24 7.19 -4.12
C ALA A 79 -34.93 6.43 -4.47
N TYR A 80 -34.20 6.85 -5.49
CA TYR A 80 -32.96 6.22 -5.93
C TYR A 80 -31.69 6.75 -5.21
N ALA A 81 -31.83 7.72 -4.31
CA ALA A 81 -30.68 8.31 -3.61
C ALA A 81 -29.84 7.26 -2.85
N GLY A 82 -30.49 6.28 -2.21
CA GLY A 82 -29.78 5.21 -1.50
C GLY A 82 -29.02 4.26 -2.44
N VAL A 83 -29.59 3.95 -3.59
CA VAL A 83 -28.90 3.12 -4.60
C VAL A 83 -27.71 3.86 -5.18
N PHE A 84 -27.85 5.14 -5.47
CA PHE A 84 -26.76 5.98 -5.95
C PHE A 84 -25.60 6.03 -4.94
N SER A 85 -25.92 6.30 -3.66
CA SER A 85 -24.90 6.35 -2.61
C SER A 85 -24.17 5.01 -2.46
N ALA A 86 -24.90 3.89 -2.45
CA ALA A 86 -24.31 2.56 -2.35
C ALA A 86 -23.37 2.26 -3.54
N TRP A 87 -23.74 2.64 -4.75
CA TRP A 87 -22.88 2.49 -5.92
C TRP A 87 -21.65 3.39 -5.87
N CYS A 88 -21.84 4.64 -5.52
CA CYS A 88 -20.76 5.62 -5.38
C CYS A 88 -19.72 5.14 -4.35
N ASP A 89 -20.18 4.71 -3.19
CA ASP A 89 -19.28 4.28 -2.11
C ASP A 89 -18.60 2.94 -2.42
N LEU A 90 -19.38 1.89 -2.68
CA LEU A 90 -18.84 0.53 -2.74
C LEU A 90 -18.04 0.27 -4.01
N ARG A 91 -18.39 0.88 -5.11
CA ARG A 91 -17.78 0.60 -6.41
C ARG A 91 -16.67 1.57 -6.79
N GLU A 92 -16.85 2.85 -6.48
CA GLU A 92 -15.96 3.90 -6.96
C GLU A 92 -15.04 4.44 -5.86
N LEU A 93 -15.60 5.14 -4.88
CA LEU A 93 -14.81 5.97 -3.97
C LEU A 93 -14.08 5.18 -2.88
N VAL A 94 -14.70 4.19 -2.27
CA VAL A 94 -14.06 3.43 -1.18
C VAL A 94 -12.86 2.63 -1.68
N PRO A 95 -12.94 1.83 -2.77
CA PRO A 95 -11.77 1.13 -3.30
C PRO A 95 -10.65 2.08 -3.74
N TYR A 96 -11.02 3.20 -4.38
CA TYR A 96 -10.04 4.21 -4.81
C TYR A 96 -9.35 4.87 -3.61
N ALA A 97 -10.11 5.33 -2.64
CA ALA A 97 -9.59 5.97 -1.44
C ALA A 97 -8.72 5.01 -0.61
N PHE A 98 -9.14 3.76 -0.47
CA PHE A 98 -8.37 2.73 0.21
C PHE A 98 -7.03 2.49 -0.48
N GLY A 99 -7.03 2.30 -1.80
CA GLY A 99 -5.80 2.12 -2.58
C GLY A 99 -4.85 3.32 -2.47
N TYR A 100 -5.38 4.53 -2.54
CA TYR A 100 -4.60 5.76 -2.38
C TYR A 100 -3.97 5.87 -0.99
N MET A 101 -4.75 5.58 0.06
CA MET A 101 -4.26 5.62 1.44
C MET A 101 -3.21 4.54 1.74
N MET A 102 -3.41 3.34 1.19
CA MET A 102 -2.41 2.26 1.32
C MET A 102 -1.10 2.66 0.65
N ALA A 103 -1.15 3.19 -0.56
CA ALA A 103 0.05 3.67 -1.26
C ALA A 103 0.75 4.81 -0.49
N ALA A 104 -0.02 5.80 -0.01
CA ALA A 104 0.54 6.96 0.67
C ALA A 104 1.10 6.60 2.05
N LYS A 105 0.36 5.87 2.88
CA LYS A 105 0.75 5.61 4.28
C LYS A 105 1.69 4.42 4.41
N VAL A 106 1.34 3.29 3.81
CA VAL A 106 2.13 2.06 3.92
C VAL A 106 3.39 2.19 3.07
N GLY A 107 3.25 2.63 1.82
CA GLY A 107 4.39 2.80 0.91
C GLY A 107 5.44 3.77 1.46
N THR A 108 5.04 4.96 1.89
CA THR A 108 5.99 5.93 2.47
C THR A 108 6.56 5.48 3.81
N GLY A 109 5.76 4.79 4.63
CA GLY A 109 6.22 4.22 5.90
C GLY A 109 7.33 3.20 5.70
N ILE A 110 7.17 2.27 4.76
CA ILE A 110 8.19 1.28 4.43
C ILE A 110 9.48 1.94 3.93
N VAL A 111 9.36 2.93 3.03
CA VAL A 111 10.53 3.66 2.50
C VAL A 111 11.26 4.40 3.60
N ALA A 112 10.55 5.07 4.50
CA ALA A 112 11.16 5.80 5.60
C ALA A 112 11.89 4.87 6.58
N GLU A 113 11.29 3.72 6.91
CA GLU A 113 11.88 2.74 7.80
C GLU A 113 13.12 2.07 7.20
N LEU A 114 13.04 1.63 5.94
CA LEU A 114 14.20 1.08 5.23
C LEU A 114 15.32 2.12 5.06
N GLY A 115 14.95 3.38 4.80
CA GLY A 115 15.91 4.48 4.74
C GLY A 115 16.63 4.72 6.06
N SER A 116 15.90 4.68 7.19
CA SER A 116 16.49 4.77 8.53
C SER A 116 17.44 3.61 8.82
N MET A 117 17.02 2.38 8.55
CA MET A 117 17.85 1.16 8.73
C MET A 117 19.11 1.19 7.87
N ARG A 118 19.06 1.80 6.68
CA ARG A 118 20.23 1.97 5.82
C ARG A 118 21.22 2.98 6.40
N ILE A 119 20.73 4.06 6.99
CA ILE A 119 21.58 5.11 7.61
C ILE A 119 22.24 4.59 8.89
N SER A 120 21.56 3.73 9.64
CA SER A 120 22.08 3.14 10.90
C SER A 120 22.89 1.85 10.70
N ASP A 121 23.21 1.47 9.47
CA ASP A 121 23.95 0.25 9.09
C ASP A 121 23.29 -1.06 9.58
N GLU A 122 22.02 -1.02 9.95
CA GLU A 122 21.27 -2.22 10.41
C GLU A 122 21.11 -3.26 9.31
N ILE A 123 20.99 -2.83 8.06
CA ILE A 123 20.88 -3.73 6.90
C ILE A 123 22.18 -4.51 6.73
N ASP A 124 23.31 -3.83 6.83
CA ASP A 124 24.62 -4.47 6.70
C ASP A 124 24.89 -5.42 7.89
N ALA A 125 24.39 -5.09 9.07
CA ALA A 125 24.44 -5.98 10.23
C ALA A 125 23.64 -7.28 10.02
N LEU A 126 22.45 -7.21 9.39
CA LEU A 126 21.64 -8.38 9.04
C LEU A 126 22.39 -9.30 8.06
N GLU A 127 23.06 -8.72 7.06
CA GLU A 127 23.84 -9.49 6.06
C GLU A 127 25.05 -10.18 6.70
N VAL A 128 25.73 -9.52 7.63
CA VAL A 128 26.84 -10.13 8.39
C VAL A 128 26.35 -11.31 9.24
N MET A 129 25.12 -11.25 9.75
CA MET A 129 24.49 -12.37 10.46
C MET A 129 24.01 -13.51 9.54
N GLY A 130 24.20 -13.39 8.23
CA GLY A 130 23.76 -14.39 7.24
C GLY A 130 22.26 -14.38 6.96
N ILE A 131 21.56 -13.32 7.32
CA ILE A 131 20.15 -13.13 7.02
C ILE A 131 20.03 -12.39 5.69
N ASP A 132 19.26 -12.94 4.75
CA ASP A 132 18.95 -12.26 3.49
C ASP A 132 18.09 -11.02 3.80
N SER A 133 18.71 -9.84 3.76
CA SER A 133 18.11 -8.55 4.10
C SER A 133 16.87 -8.26 3.24
N LEU A 134 16.93 -8.62 1.96
CA LEU A 134 15.85 -8.40 1.01
C LEU A 134 14.63 -9.27 1.31
N LEU A 135 14.86 -10.55 1.62
CA LEU A 135 13.81 -11.48 2.04
C LEU A 135 13.18 -11.03 3.37
N PHE A 136 14.01 -10.70 4.36
CA PHE A 136 13.54 -10.35 5.69
C PHE A 136 12.81 -9.01 5.73
N LEU A 137 13.31 -7.98 5.04
CA LEU A 137 12.75 -6.61 5.11
C LEU A 137 11.65 -6.36 4.09
N CYS A 138 11.85 -6.79 2.83
CA CYS A 138 10.91 -6.47 1.76
C CYS A 138 9.82 -7.53 1.60
N ALA A 139 10.18 -8.82 1.55
CA ALA A 139 9.21 -9.86 1.28
C ALA A 139 8.23 -10.07 2.46
N THR A 140 8.66 -9.92 3.72
CA THR A 140 7.78 -10.01 4.89
C THR A 140 6.75 -8.88 4.93
N ARG A 141 7.15 -7.66 4.55
CA ARG A 141 6.24 -6.51 4.49
C ARG A 141 5.28 -6.57 3.31
N LEU A 142 5.71 -7.16 2.21
CA LEU A 142 4.82 -7.38 1.06
C LEU A 142 3.76 -8.45 1.36
N LEU A 143 4.07 -9.41 2.22
CA LEU A 143 3.13 -10.45 2.66
C LEU A 143 2.18 -9.95 3.77
N ALA A 144 2.61 -8.97 4.56
CA ALA A 144 1.81 -8.38 5.64
C ALA A 144 0.66 -7.52 5.13
#